data_113ae3d320be64f9fd6e0ee4841041bd
#
_entry.id   113ae3d320be64f9fd6e0ee4841041bd
#
_cell.length_a   1.000
_cell.length_b   1.000
_cell.length_c   1.000
_cell.angle_alpha   90.00
_cell.angle_beta   90.00
_cell.angle_gamma   90.00
#
_symmetry.space_group_name_H-M   'P 1'
#
loop_
_entity.id
_entity.type
_entity.pdbx_description
1 polymer ?
#
loop_
_entity_poly.entity_id
_entity_poly.type
_entity_poly.pdbx_seq_one_letter_code
_entity_poly.pdbx_strand_id
1 'polypeptide(L)'
;MLMLLLLVSCSDELHCIMPSDVGLRAGDLVFRRGGSLSSRAVVMADTDKGYSHIGMVVDSAGKAMIVHAVPYEPDFKGDFDRVKLETPQRFFLSDRAIVGEVRRLKDWRLAKRASLKALAYYKRHTAFDHDYNTNDSTKVYCTELVLRAYREAGLPLRDVRTRHITLPTATYDCILPSAFQQHTLFKQVRAF
;
A
#
# COMPACT_ATOMS: atom_id res chain seq x y z
N MET A 1 -7.43 46.39 -31.25
CA MET A 1 -7.97 45.01 -31.34
C MET A 1 -7.26 44.23 -30.24
N LEU A 2 -7.89 44.12 -29.06
CA LEU A 2 -7.30 43.51 -27.85
C LEU A 2 -7.63 42.00 -27.89
N MET A 3 -6.57 41.20 -28.06
CA MET A 3 -6.70 39.72 -28.14
C MET A 3 -6.70 39.16 -26.71
N LEU A 4 -7.87 38.78 -26.21
CA LEU A 4 -8.08 38.18 -24.91
C LEU A 4 -7.60 36.71 -24.98
N LEU A 5 -6.39 36.45 -24.43
CA LEU A 5 -5.88 35.07 -24.22
C LEU A 5 -6.68 34.44 -23.08
N LEU A 6 -7.62 33.58 -23.40
CA LEU A 6 -8.26 32.65 -22.45
C LEU A 6 -7.22 31.58 -22.06
N LEU A 7 -6.61 31.72 -20.91
CA LEU A 7 -5.87 30.66 -20.26
C LEU A 7 -6.88 29.62 -19.76
N VAL A 8 -7.09 28.56 -20.54
CA VAL A 8 -7.78 27.36 -20.07
C VAL A 8 -6.85 26.66 -19.09
N SER A 9 -7.06 26.90 -17.79
CA SER A 9 -6.44 26.10 -16.73
C SER A 9 -7.11 24.72 -16.75
N CYS A 10 -6.49 23.72 -17.36
CA CYS A 10 -6.83 22.33 -17.14
C CYS A 10 -6.39 21.96 -15.70
N SER A 11 -7.27 22.12 -14.74
CA SER A 11 -7.13 21.43 -13.47
C SER A 11 -7.55 19.97 -13.74
N ASP A 12 -6.58 19.03 -13.76
CA ASP A 12 -6.90 17.62 -13.79
C ASP A 12 -7.74 17.30 -12.55
N GLU A 13 -9.00 16.97 -12.77
CA GLU A 13 -9.92 16.62 -11.69
C GLU A 13 -9.47 15.31 -11.05
N LEU A 14 -9.31 15.32 -9.72
CA LEU A 14 -8.87 14.14 -8.97
C LEU A 14 -9.92 13.02 -9.12
N HIS A 15 -9.50 11.88 -9.62
CA HIS A 15 -10.36 10.71 -9.83
C HIS A 15 -9.71 9.44 -9.31
N CYS A 16 -10.51 8.42 -9.03
CA CYS A 16 -10.03 7.10 -8.67
C CYS A 16 -9.61 6.35 -9.93
N ILE A 17 -8.35 5.88 -9.99
CA ILE A 17 -7.85 5.12 -11.15
C ILE A 17 -8.32 3.66 -11.13
N MET A 18 -8.83 3.14 -10.00
CA MET A 18 -9.33 1.76 -9.91
C MET A 18 -10.67 1.66 -10.66
N PRO A 19 -10.80 0.73 -11.64
CA PRO A 19 -12.06 0.49 -12.32
C PRO A 19 -13.18 0.07 -11.34
N SER A 20 -14.40 0.51 -11.59
CA SER A 20 -15.55 0.26 -10.71
C SER A 20 -16.01 -1.21 -10.68
N ASP A 21 -15.61 -1.99 -11.68
CA ASP A 21 -15.92 -3.43 -11.78
C ASP A 21 -14.98 -4.34 -10.97
N VAL A 22 -13.97 -3.78 -10.29
CA VAL A 22 -13.05 -4.55 -9.47
C VAL A 22 -13.70 -4.94 -8.14
N GLY A 23 -14.08 -6.21 -8.02
CA GLY A 23 -14.65 -6.78 -6.79
C GLY A 23 -13.58 -7.08 -5.74
N LEU A 24 -13.41 -6.18 -4.75
CA LEU A 24 -12.49 -6.35 -3.63
C LEU A 24 -13.05 -7.33 -2.58
N ARG A 25 -12.15 -8.12 -1.97
CA ARG A 25 -12.48 -9.05 -0.87
C ARG A 25 -11.51 -8.88 0.29
N ALA A 26 -11.97 -9.09 1.51
CA ALA A 26 -11.12 -9.04 2.69
C ALA A 26 -9.91 -9.97 2.57
N GLY A 27 -8.70 -9.41 2.77
CA GLY A 27 -7.43 -10.07 2.58
C GLY A 27 -6.85 -9.95 1.17
N ASP A 28 -7.50 -9.28 0.22
CA ASP A 28 -6.84 -8.92 -1.03
C ASP A 28 -5.67 -7.97 -0.73
N LEU A 29 -4.58 -8.16 -1.46
CA LEU A 29 -3.47 -7.22 -1.49
C LEU A 29 -3.70 -6.21 -2.59
N VAL A 30 -3.56 -4.95 -2.25
CA VAL A 30 -3.68 -3.83 -3.19
C VAL A 30 -2.35 -3.11 -3.29
N PHE A 31 -1.94 -2.84 -4.52
CA PHE A 31 -0.67 -2.20 -4.83
C PHE A 31 -0.93 -0.90 -5.58
N ARG A 32 -0.11 0.12 -5.31
CA ARG A 32 -0.09 1.34 -6.10
C ARG A 32 1.34 1.80 -6.36
N ARG A 33 1.55 2.52 -7.46
CA ARG A 33 2.75 3.30 -7.70
C ARG A 33 2.37 4.77 -7.68
N GLY A 34 2.92 5.52 -6.75
CA GLY A 34 2.73 6.97 -6.67
C GLY A 34 3.73 7.75 -7.53
N GLY A 35 3.48 9.06 -7.70
CA GLY A 35 4.36 9.99 -8.42
C GLY A 35 5.39 10.69 -7.54
N SER A 36 5.32 10.56 -6.21
CA SER A 36 6.20 11.26 -5.26
C SER A 36 7.67 10.82 -5.37
N LEU A 37 8.58 11.63 -4.84
CA LEU A 37 10.02 11.29 -4.80
C LEU A 37 10.27 10.01 -3.99
N SER A 38 9.59 9.83 -2.88
CA SER A 38 9.67 8.60 -2.07
C SER A 38 9.19 7.37 -2.85
N SER A 39 8.08 7.46 -3.58
CA SER A 39 7.60 6.40 -4.46
C SER A 39 8.61 6.03 -5.53
N ARG A 40 9.24 7.04 -6.14
CA ARG A 40 10.30 6.82 -7.15
C ARG A 40 11.52 6.12 -6.56
N ALA A 41 11.94 6.50 -5.35
CA ALA A 41 13.05 5.86 -4.65
C ALA A 41 12.77 4.36 -4.39
N VAL A 42 11.56 4.01 -3.93
CA VAL A 42 11.16 2.61 -3.74
C VAL A 42 11.18 1.85 -5.07
N VAL A 43 10.61 2.40 -6.14
CA VAL A 43 10.58 1.76 -7.47
C VAL A 43 12.00 1.58 -8.04
N MET A 44 12.90 2.52 -7.80
CA MET A 44 14.31 2.40 -8.23
C MET A 44 15.06 1.31 -7.45
N ALA A 45 14.75 1.17 -6.16
CA ALA A 45 15.32 0.12 -5.31
C ALA A 45 14.74 -1.26 -5.62
N ASP A 46 13.50 -1.31 -6.12
CA ASP A 46 12.82 -2.54 -6.53
C ASP A 46 13.13 -2.85 -7.99
N THR A 47 13.95 -3.88 -8.22
CA THR A 47 14.40 -4.28 -9.56
C THR A 47 13.26 -4.64 -10.50
N ASP A 48 12.10 -4.98 -9.96
CA ASP A 48 10.94 -5.42 -10.73
C ASP A 48 9.99 -4.28 -11.11
N LYS A 49 10.32 -3.05 -10.70
CA LYS A 49 9.81 -1.76 -11.22
C LYS A 49 8.28 -1.59 -11.27
N GLY A 50 7.54 -2.30 -10.41
CA GLY A 50 6.08 -2.27 -10.48
C GLY A 50 5.47 -1.20 -9.58
N TYR A 51 5.55 -1.40 -8.28
CA TYR A 51 4.78 -0.68 -7.28
C TYR A 51 5.66 -0.14 -6.17
N SER A 52 5.25 0.99 -5.59
CA SER A 52 5.95 1.64 -4.47
C SER A 52 5.26 1.44 -3.14
N HIS A 53 4.04 0.93 -3.15
CA HIS A 53 3.21 0.83 -1.95
C HIS A 53 2.25 -0.35 -2.02
N ILE A 54 1.94 -0.91 -0.84
CA ILE A 54 1.01 -2.03 -0.67
C ILE A 54 0.08 -1.77 0.51
N GLY A 55 -1.17 -2.22 0.39
CA GLY A 55 -2.15 -2.28 1.45
C GLY A 55 -2.90 -3.62 1.44
N MET A 56 -3.76 -3.82 2.44
CA MET A 56 -4.61 -4.99 2.54
C MET A 56 -6.07 -4.58 2.65
N VAL A 57 -6.93 -5.19 1.85
CA VAL A 57 -8.38 -4.99 1.94
C VAL A 57 -8.90 -5.61 3.23
N VAL A 58 -9.71 -4.87 3.95
CA VAL A 58 -10.41 -5.31 5.14
C VAL A 58 -11.92 -5.05 5.01
N ASP A 59 -12.73 -5.81 5.72
CA ASP A 59 -14.14 -5.47 5.90
C ASP A 59 -14.28 -4.58 7.15
N SER A 60 -14.83 -3.39 6.96
CA SER A 60 -15.17 -2.48 8.04
C SER A 60 -16.65 -2.08 7.93
N ALA A 61 -17.46 -2.62 8.82
CA ALA A 61 -18.91 -2.40 8.83
C ALA A 61 -19.61 -2.72 7.48
N GLY A 62 -19.24 -3.85 6.87
CA GLY A 62 -19.80 -4.29 5.58
C GLY A 62 -19.25 -3.55 4.36
N LYS A 63 -18.24 -2.71 4.53
CA LYS A 63 -17.58 -1.97 3.43
C LYS A 63 -16.15 -2.45 3.25
N ALA A 64 -15.74 -2.62 1.99
CA ALA A 64 -14.34 -2.85 1.67
C ALA A 64 -13.55 -1.56 1.92
N MET A 65 -12.59 -1.64 2.84
CA MET A 65 -11.64 -0.57 3.17
C MET A 65 -10.23 -1.09 2.98
N ILE A 66 -9.24 -0.22 2.94
CA ILE A 66 -7.83 -0.58 2.79
C ILE A 66 -7.08 -0.14 4.04
N VAL A 67 -6.41 -1.10 4.68
CA VAL A 67 -5.43 -0.83 5.74
C VAL A 67 -4.04 -0.81 5.13
N HIS A 68 -3.29 0.25 5.41
CA HIS A 68 -1.91 0.41 4.96
C HIS A 68 -1.10 1.28 5.92
N ALA A 69 0.22 1.11 5.96
CA ALA A 69 1.12 1.98 6.70
C ALA A 69 1.78 2.95 5.73
N VAL A 70 1.58 4.25 5.89
CA VAL A 70 2.06 5.26 4.94
C VAL A 70 2.58 6.50 5.65
N PRO A 71 3.75 7.03 5.25
CA PRO A 71 4.25 8.30 5.74
C PRO A 71 3.75 9.46 4.87
N TYR A 72 3.73 10.65 5.46
CA TYR A 72 3.46 11.93 4.77
C TYR A 72 2.07 12.04 4.11
N GLU A 73 1.11 11.29 4.58
CA GLU A 73 -0.29 11.37 4.15
C GLU A 73 -1.20 11.66 5.36
N PRO A 74 -1.16 12.85 5.99
CA PRO A 74 -1.94 13.15 7.20
C PRO A 74 -3.45 13.18 6.90
N ASP A 75 -4.27 12.68 7.83
CA ASP A 75 -5.74 12.77 7.74
C ASP A 75 -6.26 14.11 8.27
N PHE A 76 -5.49 14.75 9.18
CA PHE A 76 -5.78 16.06 9.76
C PHE A 76 -4.48 16.78 10.14
N LYS A 77 -4.57 18.07 10.44
CA LYS A 77 -3.39 18.87 10.85
C LYS A 77 -2.82 18.34 12.18
N GLY A 78 -1.55 17.90 12.15
CA GLY A 78 -0.85 17.34 13.31
C GLY A 78 -1.00 15.82 13.45
N ASP A 79 -1.61 15.15 12.47
CA ASP A 79 -1.61 13.68 12.39
C ASP A 79 -0.18 13.17 12.22
N PHE A 80 0.14 12.03 12.89
CA PHE A 80 1.43 11.39 12.75
C PHE A 80 1.37 10.24 11.74
N ASP A 81 2.53 9.87 11.20
CA ASP A 81 2.65 8.77 10.26
C ASP A 81 2.36 7.44 10.95
N ARG A 82 1.36 6.72 10.46
CA ARG A 82 0.82 5.52 11.10
C ARG A 82 0.11 4.59 10.12
N VAL A 83 -0.37 3.47 10.64
CA VAL A 83 -1.31 2.62 9.93
C VAL A 83 -2.65 3.34 9.78
N LYS A 84 -3.16 3.39 8.55
CA LYS A 84 -4.39 4.08 8.17
C LYS A 84 -5.43 3.12 7.63
N LEU A 85 -6.69 3.57 7.66
CA LEU A 85 -7.84 2.91 7.07
C LEU A 85 -8.50 3.88 6.08
N GLU A 86 -8.44 3.57 4.81
CA GLU A 86 -8.97 4.42 3.76
C GLU A 86 -9.96 3.69 2.86
N THR A 87 -10.81 4.45 2.16
CA THR A 87 -11.62 3.87 1.09
C THR A 87 -10.74 3.50 -0.11
N PRO A 88 -11.14 2.53 -0.95
CA PRO A 88 -10.44 2.24 -2.20
C PRO A 88 -10.31 3.48 -3.09
N GLN A 89 -11.33 4.34 -3.11
CA GLN A 89 -11.32 5.58 -3.89
C GLN A 89 -10.22 6.54 -3.45
N ARG A 90 -9.97 6.65 -2.15
CA ARG A 90 -8.90 7.50 -1.61
C ARG A 90 -7.52 6.89 -1.81
N PHE A 91 -7.40 5.58 -1.60
CA PHE A 91 -6.14 4.85 -1.81
C PHE A 91 -5.64 4.94 -3.27
N PHE A 92 -6.56 4.85 -4.23
CA PHE A 92 -6.27 4.90 -5.66
C PHE A 92 -6.58 6.25 -6.32
N LEU A 93 -6.57 7.34 -5.56
CA LEU A 93 -6.77 8.68 -6.11
C LEU A 93 -5.60 9.05 -7.04
N SER A 94 -5.86 9.73 -8.15
CA SER A 94 -4.90 10.02 -9.23
C SER A 94 -3.67 10.84 -8.80
N ASP A 95 -3.76 11.60 -7.69
CA ASP A 95 -2.62 12.28 -7.07
C ASP A 95 -1.70 11.33 -6.27
N ARG A 96 -2.19 10.13 -5.90
CA ARG A 96 -1.49 9.13 -5.08
C ARG A 96 -1.12 7.87 -5.85
N ALA A 97 -1.79 7.61 -6.97
CA ALA A 97 -1.67 6.38 -7.73
C ALA A 97 -1.65 6.67 -9.24
N ILE A 98 -0.59 6.23 -9.92
CA ILE A 98 -0.45 6.30 -11.38
C ILE A 98 -0.88 4.96 -12.01
N VAL A 99 -0.61 3.87 -11.30
CA VAL A 99 -1.01 2.50 -11.65
C VAL A 99 -1.39 1.75 -10.40
N GLY A 100 -2.24 0.76 -10.52
CA GLY A 100 -2.67 -0.10 -9.43
C GLY A 100 -2.77 -1.56 -9.81
N GLU A 101 -2.78 -2.43 -8.79
CA GLU A 101 -2.99 -3.87 -8.96
C GLU A 101 -3.70 -4.43 -7.74
N VAL A 102 -4.54 -5.44 -7.96
CA VAL A 102 -5.16 -6.24 -6.92
C VAL A 102 -4.70 -7.68 -7.07
N ARG A 103 -4.23 -8.26 -5.96
CA ARG A 103 -3.88 -9.68 -5.88
C ARG A 103 -4.63 -10.37 -4.76
N ARG A 104 -4.91 -11.66 -4.95
CA ARG A 104 -5.76 -12.44 -4.06
C ARG A 104 -5.11 -13.77 -3.66
N LEU A 105 -5.12 -14.06 -2.37
CA LEU A 105 -4.80 -15.39 -1.85
C LEU A 105 -5.95 -16.36 -2.14
N LYS A 106 -5.65 -17.56 -2.66
CA LYS A 106 -6.68 -18.59 -2.95
C LYS A 106 -7.44 -19.03 -1.69
N ASP A 107 -6.73 -19.19 -0.57
CA ASP A 107 -7.36 -19.51 0.72
C ASP A 107 -8.05 -18.26 1.31
N TRP A 108 -9.33 -18.13 1.03
CA TRP A 108 -10.13 -16.99 1.49
C TRP A 108 -10.30 -16.93 3.01
N ARG A 109 -10.28 -18.08 3.71
CA ARG A 109 -10.39 -18.12 5.18
C ARG A 109 -9.13 -17.54 5.83
N LEU A 110 -7.99 -17.93 5.32
CA LEU A 110 -6.70 -17.40 5.75
C LEU A 110 -6.59 -15.90 5.41
N ALA A 111 -6.98 -15.50 4.19
CA ALA A 111 -7.01 -14.10 3.77
C ALA A 111 -7.90 -13.25 4.70
N LYS A 112 -9.09 -13.73 5.05
CA LYS A 112 -9.99 -13.05 5.99
C LYS A 112 -9.37 -12.95 7.39
N ARG A 113 -8.69 -13.99 7.89
CA ARG A 113 -7.99 -13.89 9.19
C ARG A 113 -6.87 -12.85 9.14
N ALA A 114 -6.09 -12.80 8.07
CA ALA A 114 -5.03 -11.81 7.89
C ALA A 114 -5.59 -10.38 7.86
N SER A 115 -6.73 -10.17 7.19
CA SER A 115 -7.37 -8.84 7.16
C SER A 115 -7.81 -8.36 8.54
N LEU A 116 -8.28 -9.25 9.41
CA LEU A 116 -8.59 -8.91 10.80
C LEU A 116 -7.35 -8.52 11.60
N LYS A 117 -6.21 -9.18 11.33
CA LYS A 117 -4.92 -8.81 11.95
C LYS A 117 -4.44 -7.44 11.47
N ALA A 118 -4.51 -7.17 10.17
CA ALA A 118 -4.19 -5.85 9.62
C ALA A 118 -5.08 -4.75 10.24
N LEU A 119 -6.38 -4.99 10.37
CA LEU A 119 -7.31 -4.05 10.99
C LEU A 119 -6.95 -3.78 12.48
N ALA A 120 -6.40 -4.77 13.19
CA ALA A 120 -5.95 -4.59 14.56
C ALA A 120 -4.76 -3.63 14.67
N TYR A 121 -3.84 -3.59 13.69
CA TYR A 121 -2.77 -2.59 13.64
C TYR A 121 -3.31 -1.17 13.49
N TYR A 122 -4.32 -0.96 12.63
CA TYR A 122 -5.01 0.32 12.52
C TYR A 122 -5.66 0.74 13.85
N LYS A 123 -6.42 -0.17 14.49
CA LYS A 123 -7.12 0.12 15.75
C LYS A 123 -6.19 0.47 16.91
N ARG A 124 -4.95 -0.01 16.89
CA ARG A 124 -3.91 0.31 17.87
C ARG A 124 -3.16 1.61 17.56
N HIS A 125 -3.50 2.29 16.47
CA HIS A 125 -2.77 3.46 15.99
C HIS A 125 -1.26 3.20 15.80
N THR A 126 -0.90 2.00 15.31
CA THR A 126 0.50 1.60 15.16
C THR A 126 1.24 2.62 14.29
N ALA A 127 2.35 3.16 14.80
CA ALA A 127 3.15 4.15 14.10
C ALA A 127 3.80 3.58 12.83
N PHE A 128 4.10 4.46 11.87
CA PHE A 128 4.90 4.11 10.71
C PHE A 128 6.38 3.96 11.12
N ASP A 129 7.03 2.94 10.61
CA ASP A 129 8.45 2.71 10.83
C ASP A 129 9.29 3.40 9.75
N HIS A 130 9.88 4.54 10.09
CA HIS A 130 10.79 5.29 9.22
C HIS A 130 12.18 4.68 9.13
N ASP A 131 12.54 3.82 10.09
CA ASP A 131 13.86 3.17 10.15
C ASP A 131 13.89 1.86 9.36
N TYR A 132 12.72 1.36 8.92
CA TYR A 132 12.53 0.08 8.23
C TYR A 132 13.11 -1.10 9.02
N ASN A 133 13.09 -1.03 10.35
CA ASN A 133 13.66 -2.02 11.25
C ASN A 133 12.65 -3.11 11.59
N THR A 134 12.69 -4.22 10.88
CA THR A 134 11.77 -5.36 11.11
C THR A 134 11.87 -6.01 12.49
N ASN A 135 12.86 -5.64 13.32
CA ASN A 135 12.98 -6.10 14.70
C ASN A 135 12.20 -5.23 15.69
N ASP A 136 11.77 -4.02 15.30
CA ASP A 136 10.91 -3.18 16.14
C ASP A 136 9.45 -3.60 15.97
N SER A 137 8.88 -4.20 17.01
CA SER A 137 7.48 -4.65 17.00
C SER A 137 6.46 -3.52 17.23
N THR A 138 6.91 -2.32 17.60
CA THR A 138 6.03 -1.18 17.96
C THR A 138 5.59 -0.35 16.74
N LYS A 139 6.34 -0.44 15.64
CA LYS A 139 6.12 0.28 14.39
C LYS A 139 6.03 -0.71 13.22
N VAL A 140 5.49 -0.27 12.10
CA VAL A 140 5.46 -1.05 10.85
C VAL A 140 5.52 -0.15 9.62
N TYR A 141 6.15 -0.60 8.56
CA TYR A 141 5.99 -0.02 7.20
C TYR A 141 5.07 -0.90 6.34
N CYS A 142 4.73 -0.47 5.14
CA CYS A 142 3.63 -1.05 4.36
C CYS A 142 3.74 -2.56 4.10
N THR A 143 4.87 -3.05 3.64
CA THR A 143 5.10 -4.48 3.35
C THR A 143 5.23 -5.30 4.61
N GLU A 144 5.81 -4.74 5.65
CA GLU A 144 5.92 -5.40 6.95
C GLU A 144 4.57 -5.59 7.63
N LEU A 145 3.67 -4.58 7.56
CA LEU A 145 2.29 -4.70 8.02
C LEU A 145 1.60 -5.93 7.38
N VAL A 146 1.73 -6.08 6.06
CA VAL A 146 1.17 -7.21 5.32
C VAL A 146 1.80 -8.53 5.76
N LEU A 147 3.13 -8.58 5.88
CA LEU A 147 3.85 -9.78 6.31
C LEU A 147 3.41 -10.22 7.71
N ARG A 148 3.38 -9.29 8.66
CA ARG A 148 2.98 -9.57 10.04
C ARG A 148 1.53 -10.04 10.11
N ALA A 149 0.61 -9.38 9.39
CA ALA A 149 -0.79 -9.76 9.34
C ALA A 149 -0.99 -11.21 8.84
N TYR A 150 -0.27 -11.62 7.80
CA TYR A 150 -0.34 -12.99 7.31
C TYR A 150 0.33 -13.99 8.25
N ARG A 151 1.48 -13.67 8.83
CA ARG A 151 2.16 -14.52 9.83
C ARG A 151 1.29 -14.77 11.05
N GLU A 152 0.68 -13.73 11.59
CA GLU A 152 -0.25 -13.83 12.73
C GLU A 152 -1.53 -14.59 12.38
N ALA A 153 -1.92 -14.65 11.11
CA ALA A 153 -3.04 -15.45 10.62
C ALA A 153 -2.68 -16.92 10.38
N GLY A 154 -1.39 -17.28 10.50
CA GLY A 154 -0.90 -18.65 10.31
C GLY A 154 -0.28 -18.94 8.95
N LEU A 155 0.01 -17.92 8.12
CA LEU A 155 0.77 -18.06 6.87
C LEU A 155 2.18 -17.46 7.06
N PRO A 156 3.21 -18.27 7.26
CA PRO A 156 4.53 -17.78 7.66
C PRO A 156 5.26 -16.98 6.56
N LEU A 157 4.94 -17.15 5.28
CA LEU A 157 5.59 -16.47 4.14
C LEU A 157 7.11 -16.42 4.28
N ARG A 158 7.74 -17.60 4.46
CA ARG A 158 9.17 -17.74 4.80
C ARG A 158 10.11 -17.31 3.68
N ASP A 159 9.62 -17.25 2.46
CA ASP A 159 10.31 -16.82 1.24
C ASP A 159 10.28 -15.30 1.03
N VAL A 160 9.40 -14.58 1.74
CA VAL A 160 9.43 -13.11 1.78
C VAL A 160 10.64 -12.66 2.60
N ARG A 161 11.63 -12.07 1.92
CA ARG A 161 12.92 -11.67 2.49
C ARG A 161 13.10 -10.16 2.45
N THR A 162 13.88 -9.63 3.38
CA THR A 162 14.44 -8.29 3.28
C THR A 162 15.47 -8.22 2.16
N ARG A 163 15.61 -7.06 1.55
CA ARG A 163 16.66 -6.72 0.60
C ARG A 163 17.48 -5.57 1.14
N HIS A 164 18.78 -5.67 0.95
CA HIS A 164 19.71 -4.60 1.28
C HIS A 164 19.64 -3.51 0.21
N ILE A 165 19.31 -2.29 0.61
CA ILE A 165 19.16 -1.13 -0.28
C ILE A 165 20.12 -0.05 0.19
N THR A 166 21.01 0.37 -0.68
CA THR A 166 21.92 1.49 -0.44
C THR A 166 21.44 2.69 -1.26
N LEU A 167 21.07 3.74 -0.57
CA LEU A 167 20.80 5.07 -1.14
C LEU A 167 21.95 6.00 -0.82
N PRO A 168 22.12 7.14 -1.52
CA PRO A 168 23.23 8.07 -1.28
C PRO A 168 23.34 8.56 0.18
N THR A 169 22.23 8.61 0.91
CA THR A 169 22.15 9.16 2.27
C THR A 169 21.89 8.12 3.35
N ALA A 170 21.52 6.88 3.01
CA ALA A 170 21.15 5.87 3.99
C ALA A 170 21.14 4.46 3.37
N THR A 171 21.23 3.47 4.25
CA THR A 171 21.14 2.04 3.91
C THR A 171 20.04 1.40 4.71
N TYR A 172 19.21 0.57 4.07
CA TYR A 172 18.07 -0.10 4.68
C TYR A 172 18.04 -1.59 4.34
N ASP A 173 17.62 -2.40 5.30
CA ASP A 173 17.22 -3.79 5.06
C ASP A 173 15.70 -3.88 5.13
N CYS A 174 15.03 -3.77 4.00
CA CYS A 174 13.57 -3.71 3.95
C CYS A 174 12.96 -4.70 2.96
N ILE A 175 11.70 -5.03 3.17
CA ILE A 175 10.91 -5.85 2.26
C ILE A 175 10.31 -4.92 1.21
N LEU A 176 10.51 -5.25 -0.07
CA LEU A 176 9.97 -4.47 -1.18
C LEU A 176 8.59 -4.99 -1.62
N PRO A 177 7.75 -4.15 -2.26
CA PRO A 177 6.43 -4.56 -2.74
C PRO A 177 6.46 -5.76 -3.70
N SER A 178 7.50 -5.90 -4.53
CA SER A 178 7.69 -7.02 -5.45
C SER A 178 7.72 -8.38 -4.75
N ALA A 179 8.19 -8.45 -3.50
CA ALA A 179 8.20 -9.69 -2.71
C ALA A 179 6.80 -10.30 -2.52
N PHE A 180 5.74 -9.48 -2.55
CA PHE A 180 4.35 -9.94 -2.52
C PHE A 180 3.74 -9.97 -3.91
N GLN A 181 4.07 -8.99 -4.75
CA GLN A 181 3.51 -8.87 -6.09
C GLN A 181 3.86 -10.08 -6.96
N GLN A 182 5.07 -10.64 -6.81
CA GLN A 182 5.52 -11.82 -7.55
C GLN A 182 5.30 -13.15 -6.81
N HIS A 183 4.87 -13.09 -5.56
CA HIS A 183 4.70 -14.29 -4.76
C HIS A 183 3.60 -15.20 -5.32
N THR A 184 3.92 -16.47 -5.54
CA THR A 184 3.07 -17.44 -6.26
C THR A 184 1.74 -17.73 -5.61
N LEU A 185 1.61 -17.52 -4.30
CA LEU A 185 0.34 -17.69 -3.56
C LEU A 185 -0.70 -16.62 -3.89
N PHE A 186 -0.27 -15.42 -4.30
CA PHE A 186 -1.15 -14.30 -4.61
C PHE A 186 -1.39 -14.20 -6.11
N LYS A 187 -2.58 -14.56 -6.55
CA LYS A 187 -2.93 -14.47 -7.97
C LYS A 187 -3.42 -13.08 -8.33
N GLN A 188 -3.01 -12.58 -9.48
CA GLN A 188 -3.50 -11.32 -10.01
C GLN A 188 -5.01 -11.39 -10.27
N VAL A 189 -5.74 -10.41 -9.74
CA VAL A 189 -7.17 -10.20 -9.99
C VAL A 189 -7.32 -9.18 -11.11
N ARG A 190 -6.64 -8.03 -10.98
CA ARG A 190 -6.68 -6.94 -11.97
C ARG A 190 -5.44 -6.06 -11.83
N ALA A 191 -4.90 -5.58 -12.94
CA ALA A 191 -3.98 -4.45 -13.02
C ALA A 191 -4.63 -3.32 -13.81
N PHE A 192 -4.34 -2.05 -13.46
CA PHE A 192 -4.93 -0.86 -14.05
C PHE A 192 -4.03 0.37 -13.87
#